data_94393c29e2a8f0e03c2701f22f873d09
#
_entry.id   94393c29e2a8f0e03c2701f22f873d09
#
_cell.length_a   1.000
_cell.length_b   1.000
_cell.length_c   1.000
_cell.angle_alpha   90.00
_cell.angle_beta   90.00
_cell.angle_gamma   90.00
#
_symmetry.space_group_name_H-M   'P 1'
#
loop_
_entity.id
_entity.type
_entity.pdbx_description
1 polymer ?
#
loop_
_entity_poly.entity_id
_entity_poly.type
_entity_poly.pdbx_seq_one_letter_code
_entity_poly.pdbx_strand_id
1 'polypeptide(L)'
;MIGVENAFYPLLVVMTLLSTFIFVVVDFDVIHPCFLFNITMTVSVLLATLTINTWNLYMSVDAALAVVSACIVFSFGCLYSEYQTRNIYLNNNTNDSYFFINTFDISSIKLIIISTILSILFYLQIIDVYNTSLLYGNTSGYSFEMIRIVRKANENDPLFSLGRWYNYRMLLAMSTAYICSFILILKIINKNNFLQVLKYVPPILIYIGFLIITGGRGGLFELVLFFLIISILLYQKKNFYSSKSKKKAFMFLVLGIFSFIVLFMIFGFITGKVSVGGRSPFLILAHYGGLSMPAFTMFLDNIQVENQYIGATTLKGIYNNLNALGFNLPKVPGFLPFVSFTGITTNVYTAM
;
A
#
# COMPACT_ATOMS: atom_id res chain seq x y z
N MET A 1 25.01 -30.98 5.11
CA MET A 1 24.42 -29.66 5.37
C MET A 1 23.92 -29.69 6.80
N ILE A 2 24.59 -28.98 7.71
CA ILE A 2 24.16 -28.79 9.08
C ILE A 2 22.78 -28.11 8.97
N GLY A 3 21.76 -28.71 9.61
CA GLY A 3 20.39 -28.22 9.51
C GLY A 3 20.31 -26.77 10.02
N VAL A 4 20.30 -25.85 9.09
CA VAL A 4 20.06 -24.43 9.40
C VAL A 4 18.61 -24.36 9.87
N GLU A 5 18.44 -24.13 11.18
CA GLU A 5 17.11 -24.01 11.77
C GLU A 5 16.35 -22.87 11.08
N ASN A 6 15.22 -23.20 10.47
CA ASN A 6 14.39 -22.21 9.82
C ASN A 6 13.64 -21.39 10.87
N ALA A 7 13.96 -20.11 10.98
CA ALA A 7 13.44 -19.23 12.02
C ALA A 7 11.95 -18.83 11.84
N PHE A 8 11.23 -19.31 10.80
CA PHE A 8 9.83 -18.95 10.59
C PHE A 8 8.89 -19.36 11.72
N TYR A 9 9.03 -20.58 12.23
CA TYR A 9 8.15 -21.04 13.31
C TYR A 9 8.33 -20.27 14.61
N PRO A 10 9.56 -20.12 15.16
CA PRO A 10 9.77 -19.30 16.34
C PRO A 10 9.40 -17.82 16.11
N LEU A 11 9.67 -17.26 14.93
CA LEU A 11 9.24 -15.90 14.59
C LEU A 11 7.71 -15.76 14.64
N LEU A 12 6.97 -16.72 14.07
CA LEU A 12 5.50 -16.68 14.10
C LEU A 12 4.96 -16.67 15.53
N VAL A 13 5.52 -17.49 16.42
CA VAL A 13 5.13 -17.53 17.84
C VAL A 13 5.40 -16.18 18.50
N VAL A 14 6.61 -15.63 18.34
CA VAL A 14 7.00 -14.34 18.94
C VAL A 14 6.11 -13.21 18.40
N MET A 15 5.86 -13.15 17.10
CA MET A 15 5.02 -12.12 16.49
C MET A 15 3.55 -12.22 16.92
N THR A 16 3.03 -13.43 17.10
CA THR A 16 1.67 -13.65 17.61
C THR A 16 1.54 -13.18 19.07
N LEU A 17 2.52 -13.52 19.92
CA LEU A 17 2.56 -13.05 21.30
C LEU A 17 2.69 -11.52 21.38
N LEU A 18 3.58 -10.93 20.58
CA LEU A 18 3.77 -9.48 20.51
C LEU A 18 2.48 -8.75 20.06
N SER A 19 1.83 -9.24 19.02
CA SER A 19 0.57 -8.68 18.53
C SER A 19 -0.55 -8.77 19.57
N THR A 20 -0.64 -9.91 20.27
CA THR A 20 -1.62 -10.11 21.34
C THR A 20 -1.35 -9.19 22.53
N PHE A 21 -0.09 -9.06 22.93
CA PHE A 21 0.32 -8.15 24.01
C PHE A 21 -0.03 -6.69 23.67
N ILE A 22 0.34 -6.23 22.46
CA ILE A 22 0.01 -4.88 22.01
C ILE A 22 -1.50 -4.66 21.98
N PHE A 23 -2.28 -5.63 21.50
CA PHE A 23 -3.73 -5.54 21.45
C PHE A 23 -4.36 -5.28 22.83
N VAL A 24 -3.83 -5.92 23.87
CA VAL A 24 -4.24 -5.67 25.25
C VAL A 24 -3.79 -4.30 25.74
N VAL A 25 -2.55 -3.89 25.44
CA VAL A 25 -2.01 -2.58 25.86
C VAL A 25 -2.78 -1.41 25.26
N VAL A 26 -3.27 -1.53 24.03
CA VAL A 26 -4.07 -0.49 23.37
C VAL A 26 -5.58 -0.60 23.61
N ASP A 27 -5.99 -1.21 24.72
CA ASP A 27 -7.41 -1.36 25.11
C ASP A 27 -8.29 -1.96 24.02
N PHE A 28 -7.79 -2.99 23.34
CA PHE A 28 -8.49 -3.70 22.24
C PHE A 28 -8.87 -2.80 21.06
N ASP A 29 -8.12 -1.72 20.84
CA ASP A 29 -8.31 -0.86 19.67
C ASP A 29 -7.64 -1.47 18.43
N VAL A 30 -8.48 -2.08 17.59
CA VAL A 30 -8.04 -2.75 16.34
C VAL A 30 -7.45 -1.80 15.30
N ILE A 31 -7.64 -0.48 15.45
CA ILE A 31 -7.19 0.53 14.48
C ILE A 31 -5.96 1.26 14.99
N HIS A 32 -5.57 0.97 16.21
CA HIS A 32 -4.35 1.56 16.75
C HIS A 32 -3.15 1.24 15.85
N PRO A 33 -2.34 2.24 15.46
CA PRO A 33 -1.22 2.03 14.52
C PRO A 33 -0.26 0.92 14.95
N CYS A 34 0.03 0.81 16.26
CA CYS A 34 0.86 -0.26 16.80
C CYS A 34 0.28 -1.64 16.49
N PHE A 35 -1.03 -1.82 16.73
CA PHE A 35 -1.68 -3.12 16.52
C PHE A 35 -1.75 -3.45 15.03
N LEU A 36 -2.18 -2.49 14.19
CA LEU A 36 -2.25 -2.69 12.75
C LEU A 36 -0.91 -3.08 12.14
N PHE A 37 0.17 -2.43 12.54
CA PHE A 37 1.50 -2.77 12.06
C PHE A 37 1.91 -4.19 12.47
N ASN A 38 1.79 -4.52 13.75
CA ASN A 38 2.20 -5.83 14.26
C ASN A 38 1.34 -6.97 13.70
N ILE A 39 0.02 -6.80 13.59
CA ILE A 39 -0.85 -7.84 13.04
C ILE A 39 -0.58 -8.05 11.54
N THR A 40 -0.29 -6.98 10.79
CA THR A 40 0.08 -7.09 9.37
C THR A 40 1.37 -7.88 9.19
N MET A 41 2.40 -7.60 10.00
CA MET A 41 3.64 -8.36 9.99
C MET A 41 3.43 -9.82 10.41
N THR A 42 2.60 -10.06 11.44
CA THR A 42 2.25 -11.42 11.88
C THR A 42 1.55 -12.21 10.77
N VAL A 43 0.60 -11.60 10.06
CA VAL A 43 -0.08 -12.22 8.92
C VAL A 43 0.90 -12.51 7.78
N SER A 44 1.84 -11.61 7.51
CA SER A 44 2.88 -11.83 6.51
C SER A 44 3.76 -13.04 6.86
N VAL A 45 4.21 -13.13 8.11
CA VAL A 45 4.98 -14.28 8.61
C VAL A 45 4.14 -15.57 8.55
N LEU A 46 2.86 -15.52 8.92
CA LEU A 46 1.95 -16.67 8.82
C LEU A 46 1.82 -17.18 7.39
N LEU A 47 1.58 -16.28 6.41
CA LEU A 47 1.46 -16.65 5.00
C LEU A 47 2.76 -17.27 4.46
N ALA A 48 3.92 -16.73 4.85
CA ALA A 48 5.22 -17.31 4.51
C ALA A 48 5.38 -18.70 5.13
N THR A 49 5.05 -18.86 6.42
CA THR A 49 5.15 -20.12 7.15
C THR A 49 4.28 -21.22 6.52
N LEU A 50 3.06 -20.89 6.11
CA LEU A 50 2.14 -21.83 5.44
C LEU A 50 2.62 -22.28 4.06
N THR A 51 3.54 -21.54 3.45
CA THR A 51 4.04 -21.83 2.09
C THR A 51 5.51 -22.24 2.06
N ILE A 52 6.14 -22.47 3.22
CA ILE A 52 7.54 -22.91 3.33
C ILE A 52 7.84 -24.06 2.39
N ASN A 53 7.07 -25.15 2.45
CA ASN A 53 7.30 -26.34 1.65
C ASN A 53 6.99 -26.15 0.16
N THR A 54 6.10 -25.21 -0.18
CA THR A 54 5.71 -24.96 -1.58
C THR A 54 6.81 -24.26 -2.36
N TRP A 55 7.54 -23.36 -1.71
CA TRP A 55 8.55 -22.53 -2.35
C TRP A 55 9.96 -22.67 -1.77
N ASN A 56 10.15 -23.65 -0.88
CA ASN A 56 11.43 -23.88 -0.18
C ASN A 56 11.95 -22.62 0.53
N LEU A 57 11.08 -21.97 1.30
CA LEU A 57 11.39 -20.72 1.97
C LEU A 57 12.28 -20.93 3.19
N TYR A 58 13.20 -19.99 3.38
CA TYR A 58 14.11 -19.96 4.50
C TYR A 58 14.12 -18.56 5.14
N MET A 59 14.19 -18.51 6.46
CA MET A 59 14.35 -17.30 7.26
C MET A 59 15.55 -17.44 8.17
N SER A 60 16.54 -16.53 8.06
CA SER A 60 17.68 -16.46 8.96
C SER A 60 17.28 -15.90 10.32
N VAL A 61 18.03 -16.25 11.35
CA VAL A 61 17.82 -15.73 12.71
C VAL A 61 18.00 -14.22 12.74
N ASP A 62 19.00 -13.69 12.04
CA ASP A 62 19.30 -12.27 11.99
C ASP A 62 18.15 -11.47 11.35
N ALA A 63 17.57 -11.98 10.26
CA ALA A 63 16.40 -11.38 9.64
C ALA A 63 15.18 -11.42 10.58
N ALA A 64 14.96 -12.54 11.27
CA ALA A 64 13.89 -12.66 12.25
C ALA A 64 14.04 -11.66 13.40
N LEU A 65 15.24 -11.52 13.95
CA LEU A 65 15.55 -10.54 15.00
C LEU A 65 15.34 -9.10 14.51
N ALA A 66 15.74 -8.79 13.28
CA ALA A 66 15.53 -7.48 12.69
C ALA A 66 14.03 -7.14 12.58
N VAL A 67 13.19 -8.09 12.13
CA VAL A 67 11.72 -7.91 12.05
C VAL A 67 11.12 -7.67 13.43
N VAL A 68 11.46 -8.49 14.42
CA VAL A 68 10.95 -8.34 15.81
C VAL A 68 11.39 -6.99 16.39
N SER A 69 12.66 -6.63 16.22
CA SER A 69 13.20 -5.35 16.71
C SER A 69 12.49 -4.16 16.08
N ALA A 70 12.25 -4.18 14.77
CA ALA A 70 11.49 -3.13 14.07
C ALA A 70 10.06 -3.00 14.62
N CYS A 71 9.38 -4.13 14.86
CA CYS A 71 8.04 -4.15 15.44
C CYS A 71 8.00 -3.56 16.85
N ILE A 72 8.97 -3.89 17.69
CA ILE A 72 9.10 -3.36 19.06
C ILE A 72 9.36 -1.85 19.03
N VAL A 73 10.34 -1.39 18.23
CA VAL A 73 10.71 0.03 18.12
C VAL A 73 9.54 0.86 17.60
N PHE A 74 8.86 0.38 16.55
CA PHE A 74 7.67 1.07 16.01
C PHE A 74 6.57 1.18 17.07
N SER A 75 6.29 0.07 17.78
CA SER A 75 5.26 0.05 18.81
C SER A 75 5.58 0.99 19.97
N PHE A 76 6.83 1.01 20.40
CA PHE A 76 7.28 1.94 21.43
C PHE A 76 7.12 3.41 20.98
N GLY A 77 7.51 3.73 19.75
CA GLY A 77 7.34 5.07 19.18
C GLY A 77 5.88 5.53 19.14
N CYS A 78 4.96 4.64 18.72
CA CYS A 78 3.52 4.94 18.70
C CYS A 78 2.94 5.16 20.11
N LEU A 79 3.25 4.27 21.05
CA LEU A 79 2.76 4.39 22.44
C LEU A 79 3.32 5.63 23.14
N TYR A 80 4.59 5.95 22.88
CA TYR A 80 5.21 7.17 23.40
C TYR A 80 4.54 8.44 22.83
N SER A 81 4.27 8.46 21.51
CA SER A 81 3.56 9.57 20.88
C SER A 81 2.16 9.74 21.43
N GLU A 82 1.43 8.65 21.68
CA GLU A 82 0.11 8.70 22.31
C GLU A 82 0.17 9.26 23.73
N TYR A 83 1.13 8.81 24.54
CA TYR A 83 1.35 9.32 25.89
C TYR A 83 1.60 10.82 25.92
N GLN A 84 2.47 11.33 25.03
CA GLN A 84 2.75 12.74 24.92
C GLN A 84 1.50 13.53 24.48
N THR A 85 0.78 13.05 23.50
CA THR A 85 -0.44 13.69 22.99
C THR A 85 -1.52 13.75 24.06
N ARG A 86 -1.72 12.67 24.82
CA ARG A 86 -2.69 12.63 25.94
C ARG A 86 -2.39 13.68 27.02
N ASN A 87 -1.12 13.86 27.36
CA ASN A 87 -0.70 14.86 28.35
C ASN A 87 -0.96 16.30 27.86
N ILE A 88 -0.76 16.57 26.56
CA ILE A 88 -1.07 17.88 25.96
C ILE A 88 -2.58 18.16 25.99
N TYR A 89 -3.41 17.18 25.66
CA TYR A 89 -4.88 17.32 25.67
C TYR A 89 -5.44 17.51 27.06
N LEU A 90 -4.88 16.86 28.07
CA LEU A 90 -5.32 17.02 29.47
C LEU A 90 -5.01 18.42 30.01
N ASN A 91 -3.94 19.05 29.54
CA ASN A 91 -3.56 20.40 29.95
C ASN A 91 -4.28 21.53 29.19
N ASN A 92 -4.78 21.24 27.98
CA ASN A 92 -5.50 22.21 27.16
C ASN A 92 -6.99 21.85 27.13
N ASN A 93 -7.79 22.43 28.03
CA ASN A 93 -9.26 22.35 28.05
C ASN A 93 -9.88 23.04 26.81
N THR A 94 -9.44 22.73 25.60
CA THR A 94 -9.97 23.36 24.40
C THR A 94 -11.07 22.50 23.77
N ASN A 95 -12.30 23.05 23.82
CA ASN A 95 -13.49 22.57 23.10
C ASN A 95 -13.35 22.64 21.55
N ASP A 96 -12.14 22.67 21.02
CA ASP A 96 -11.87 22.90 19.59
C ASP A 96 -12.12 21.68 18.68
N SER A 97 -12.63 20.58 19.21
CA SER A 97 -12.87 19.37 18.43
C SER A 97 -14.00 19.45 17.39
N TYR A 98 -14.82 20.52 17.43
CA TYR A 98 -15.95 20.70 16.50
C TYR A 98 -15.59 21.39 15.17
N PHE A 99 -14.42 22.01 15.07
CA PHE A 99 -14.15 22.96 13.98
C PHE A 99 -13.81 22.33 12.63
N PHE A 100 -13.32 21.09 12.58
CA PHE A 100 -12.78 20.53 11.33
C PHE A 100 -13.78 19.82 10.42
N ILE A 101 -14.98 19.48 10.90
CA ILE A 101 -15.87 18.57 10.16
C ILE A 101 -16.80 19.31 9.19
N ASN A 102 -17.07 20.60 9.38
CA ASN A 102 -18.15 21.30 8.67
C ASN A 102 -17.75 22.18 7.48
N THR A 103 -16.50 22.43 7.21
CA THR A 103 -16.09 23.53 6.31
C THR A 103 -15.52 23.14 4.95
N PHE A 104 -15.25 21.85 4.69
CA PHE A 104 -14.69 21.47 3.39
C PHE A 104 -15.81 21.17 2.36
N ASP A 105 -16.06 22.13 1.50
CA ASP A 105 -16.87 21.92 0.30
C ASP A 105 -16.22 22.55 -0.93
N ILE A 106 -16.12 21.78 -2.00
CA ILE A 106 -15.63 22.26 -3.29
C ILE A 106 -16.86 22.54 -4.16
N SER A 107 -16.95 23.72 -4.75
CA SER A 107 -18.06 24.06 -5.63
C SER A 107 -18.17 23.07 -6.80
N SER A 108 -19.40 22.76 -7.22
CA SER A 108 -19.66 21.81 -8.30
C SER A 108 -18.96 22.23 -9.61
N ILE A 109 -18.89 23.53 -9.89
CA ILE A 109 -18.22 24.05 -11.09
C ILE A 109 -16.73 23.69 -11.08
N LYS A 110 -16.03 23.89 -9.92
CA LYS A 110 -14.61 23.53 -9.78
C LYS A 110 -14.39 22.03 -9.97
N LEU A 111 -15.28 21.19 -9.43
CA LEU A 111 -15.19 19.75 -9.59
C LEU A 111 -15.43 19.30 -11.03
N ILE A 112 -16.36 19.95 -11.76
CA ILE A 112 -16.56 19.68 -13.19
C ILE A 112 -15.31 20.04 -13.98
N ILE A 113 -14.72 21.21 -13.75
CA ILE A 113 -13.48 21.64 -14.42
C ILE A 113 -12.36 20.64 -14.14
N ILE A 114 -12.15 20.27 -12.89
CA ILE A 114 -11.11 19.30 -12.49
C ILE A 114 -11.36 17.96 -13.17
N SER A 115 -12.59 17.44 -13.15
CA SER A 115 -12.94 16.17 -13.79
C SER A 115 -12.71 16.19 -15.28
N THR A 116 -13.04 17.32 -15.95
CA THR A 116 -12.81 17.50 -17.38
C THR A 116 -11.30 17.49 -17.70
N ILE A 117 -10.51 18.23 -16.95
CA ILE A 117 -9.04 18.23 -17.12
C ILE A 117 -8.49 16.81 -16.90
N LEU A 118 -8.90 16.11 -15.83
CA LEU A 118 -8.46 14.74 -15.58
C LEU A 118 -8.89 13.79 -16.70
N SER A 119 -10.06 13.95 -17.28
CA SER A 119 -10.53 13.13 -18.41
C SER A 119 -9.67 13.34 -19.65
N ILE A 120 -9.28 14.58 -19.94
CA ILE A 120 -8.34 14.89 -21.04
C ILE A 120 -6.98 14.24 -20.78
N LEU A 121 -6.45 14.38 -19.57
CA LEU A 121 -5.18 13.77 -19.19
C LEU A 121 -5.23 12.24 -19.25
N PHE A 122 -6.35 11.65 -18.88
CA PHE A 122 -6.60 10.22 -18.99
C PHE A 122 -6.59 9.74 -20.43
N TYR A 123 -7.25 10.49 -21.32
CA TYR A 123 -7.23 10.19 -22.76
C TYR A 123 -5.82 10.24 -23.33
N LEU A 124 -5.03 11.26 -22.99
CA LEU A 124 -3.63 11.35 -23.38
C LEU A 124 -2.80 10.18 -22.84
N GLN A 125 -3.11 9.70 -21.63
CA GLN A 125 -2.46 8.54 -21.04
C GLN A 125 -2.74 7.25 -21.83
N ILE A 126 -3.98 7.07 -22.29
CA ILE A 126 -4.36 5.93 -23.15
C ILE A 126 -3.55 5.96 -24.45
N ILE A 127 -3.43 7.12 -25.09
CA ILE A 127 -2.67 7.28 -26.31
C ILE A 127 -1.20 6.92 -26.12
N ASP A 128 -0.58 7.39 -25.03
CA ASP A 128 0.82 7.09 -24.74
C ASP A 128 1.05 5.59 -24.51
N VAL A 129 0.16 4.94 -23.74
CA VAL A 129 0.24 3.49 -23.53
C VAL A 129 0.03 2.72 -24.82
N TYR A 130 -0.92 3.16 -25.65
CA TYR A 130 -1.16 2.54 -26.95
C TYR A 130 0.05 2.68 -27.89
N ASN A 131 0.59 3.89 -28.06
CA ASN A 131 1.74 4.13 -28.91
C ASN A 131 2.97 3.33 -28.43
N THR A 132 3.17 3.27 -27.11
CA THR A 132 4.24 2.45 -26.54
C THR A 132 3.99 0.96 -26.82
N SER A 133 2.77 0.47 -26.72
CA SER A 133 2.45 -0.93 -27.00
C SER A 133 2.71 -1.32 -28.46
N LEU A 134 2.51 -0.40 -29.41
CA LEU A 134 2.84 -0.62 -30.82
C LEU A 134 4.33 -0.86 -31.02
N LEU A 135 5.20 -0.14 -30.30
CA LEU A 135 6.66 -0.34 -30.37
C LEU A 135 7.09 -1.73 -29.89
N TYR A 136 6.28 -2.37 -29.05
CA TYR A 136 6.54 -3.70 -28.50
C TYR A 136 5.65 -4.79 -29.11
N GLY A 137 5.11 -4.55 -30.32
CA GLY A 137 4.45 -5.59 -31.14
C GLY A 137 2.95 -5.77 -30.86
N ASN A 138 2.25 -4.75 -30.37
CA ASN A 138 0.80 -4.79 -30.27
C ASN A 138 0.16 -4.78 -31.67
N THR A 139 -0.62 -5.81 -31.99
CA THR A 139 -1.41 -5.93 -33.22
C THR A 139 -2.92 -5.87 -32.96
N SER A 140 -3.34 -5.91 -31.70
CA SER A 140 -4.75 -6.02 -31.31
C SER A 140 -5.48 -4.69 -31.08
N GLY A 141 -4.82 -3.57 -31.40
CA GLY A 141 -5.41 -2.24 -31.25
C GLY A 141 -5.59 -1.82 -29.79
N TYR A 142 -6.64 -1.00 -29.53
CA TYR A 142 -6.99 -0.56 -28.18
C TYR A 142 -7.68 -1.70 -27.39
N SER A 143 -6.89 -2.46 -26.65
CA SER A 143 -7.38 -3.61 -25.87
C SER A 143 -6.61 -3.77 -24.57
N PHE A 144 -7.08 -4.65 -23.69
CA PHE A 144 -6.32 -5.01 -22.49
C PHE A 144 -4.96 -5.64 -22.79
N GLU A 145 -4.76 -6.15 -24.02
CA GLU A 145 -3.49 -6.69 -24.47
C GLU A 145 -2.41 -5.61 -24.52
N MET A 146 -2.74 -4.36 -24.92
CA MET A 146 -1.79 -3.24 -24.89
C MET A 146 -1.19 -3.03 -23.48
N ILE A 147 -2.01 -3.16 -22.43
CA ILE A 147 -1.57 -3.02 -21.03
C ILE A 147 -0.60 -4.13 -20.65
N ARG A 148 -0.89 -5.36 -21.08
CA ARG A 148 -0.03 -6.52 -20.84
C ARG A 148 1.32 -6.39 -21.53
N ILE A 149 1.32 -5.92 -22.79
CA ILE A 149 2.53 -5.71 -23.57
C ILE A 149 3.43 -4.66 -22.94
N VAL A 150 2.86 -3.48 -22.63
CA VAL A 150 3.61 -2.38 -21.99
C VAL A 150 4.16 -2.80 -20.63
N ARG A 151 3.41 -3.57 -19.86
CA ARG A 151 3.89 -4.09 -18.59
C ARG A 151 5.03 -5.08 -18.74
N LYS A 152 4.95 -6.03 -19.68
CA LYS A 152 6.04 -6.96 -19.98
C LYS A 152 7.29 -6.22 -20.47
N ALA A 153 7.12 -5.18 -21.28
CA ALA A 153 8.22 -4.33 -21.71
C ALA A 153 8.91 -3.66 -20.51
N ASN A 154 8.12 -3.11 -19.58
CA ASN A 154 8.66 -2.49 -18.35
C ASN A 154 9.38 -3.49 -17.42
N GLU A 155 8.98 -4.77 -17.42
CA GLU A 155 9.62 -5.81 -16.64
C GLU A 155 10.93 -6.30 -17.29
N ASN A 156 11.01 -6.31 -18.63
CA ASN A 156 12.10 -6.95 -19.39
C ASN A 156 13.12 -5.99 -19.99
N ASP A 157 12.75 -4.71 -20.17
CA ASP A 157 13.62 -3.71 -20.78
C ASP A 157 14.09 -2.70 -19.74
N PRO A 158 15.39 -2.71 -19.35
CA PRO A 158 15.94 -1.76 -18.39
C PRO A 158 15.89 -0.30 -18.85
N LEU A 159 15.77 -0.06 -20.16
CA LEU A 159 15.68 1.27 -20.77
C LEU A 159 14.23 1.73 -20.96
N PHE A 160 13.26 0.89 -20.62
CA PHE A 160 11.85 1.22 -20.74
C PHE A 160 11.47 2.46 -19.93
N SER A 161 10.83 3.42 -20.55
CA SER A 161 10.32 4.62 -19.91
C SER A 161 9.06 5.11 -20.62
N LEU A 162 7.97 5.22 -19.89
CA LEU A 162 6.73 5.85 -20.35
C LEU A 162 6.79 7.38 -20.37
N GLY A 163 7.98 7.94 -20.10
CA GLY A 163 8.19 9.37 -20.12
C GLY A 163 7.77 10.11 -18.83
N ARG A 164 8.31 11.31 -18.67
CA ARG A 164 8.11 12.14 -17.47
C ARG A 164 6.65 12.55 -17.29
N TRP A 165 5.96 12.91 -18.36
CA TRP A 165 4.56 13.36 -18.37
C TRP A 165 3.59 12.28 -17.91
N TYR A 166 3.90 11.02 -18.16
CA TYR A 166 3.13 9.88 -17.69
C TYR A 166 3.01 9.88 -16.17
N ASN A 167 4.14 10.00 -15.46
CA ASN A 167 4.16 10.00 -14.01
C ASN A 167 3.47 11.23 -13.41
N TYR A 168 3.65 12.41 -13.98
CA TYR A 168 3.00 13.64 -13.49
C TYR A 168 1.48 13.58 -13.63
N ARG A 169 0.96 13.08 -14.74
CA ARG A 169 -0.48 12.87 -14.94
C ARG A 169 -1.05 11.93 -13.89
N MET A 170 -0.35 10.81 -13.62
CA MET A 170 -0.74 9.84 -12.60
C MET A 170 -0.76 10.45 -11.20
N LEU A 171 0.28 11.22 -10.82
CA LEU A 171 0.36 11.88 -9.52
C LEU A 171 -0.76 12.91 -9.32
N LEU A 172 -1.09 13.69 -10.36
CA LEU A 172 -2.16 14.68 -10.31
C LEU A 172 -3.53 14.00 -10.13
N ALA A 173 -3.79 12.93 -10.87
CA ALA A 173 -5.02 12.15 -10.74
C ALA A 173 -5.13 11.50 -9.35
N MET A 174 -4.05 10.92 -8.86
CA MET A 174 -3.94 10.33 -7.53
C MET A 174 -4.26 11.35 -6.43
N SER A 175 -3.55 12.48 -6.41
CA SER A 175 -3.73 13.53 -5.39
C SER A 175 -5.18 14.03 -5.36
N THR A 176 -5.75 14.28 -6.54
CA THR A 176 -7.15 14.73 -6.65
C THR A 176 -8.13 13.65 -6.14
N ALA A 177 -7.90 12.40 -6.49
CA ALA A 177 -8.75 11.29 -6.05
C ALA A 177 -8.74 11.13 -4.53
N TYR A 178 -7.57 11.23 -3.87
CA TYR A 178 -7.47 11.14 -2.41
C TYR A 178 -8.17 12.30 -1.70
N ILE A 179 -8.02 13.54 -2.20
CA ILE A 179 -8.72 14.71 -1.66
C ILE A 179 -10.24 14.53 -1.81
N CYS A 180 -10.72 14.16 -3.00
CA CYS A 180 -12.14 13.91 -3.26
C CYS A 180 -12.68 12.77 -2.40
N SER A 181 -11.91 11.70 -2.21
CA SER A 181 -12.26 10.57 -1.35
C SER A 181 -12.42 10.99 0.11
N PHE A 182 -11.49 11.79 0.64
CA PHE A 182 -11.57 12.31 2.00
C PHE A 182 -12.85 13.14 2.21
N ILE A 183 -13.13 14.09 1.29
CA ILE A 183 -14.31 14.95 1.38
C ILE A 183 -15.59 14.11 1.23
N LEU A 184 -15.60 13.14 0.31
CA LEU A 184 -16.73 12.22 0.11
C LEU A 184 -17.05 11.46 1.40
N ILE A 185 -16.06 10.90 2.07
CA ILE A 185 -16.22 10.18 3.34
C ILE A 185 -16.77 11.13 4.43
N LEU A 186 -16.23 12.35 4.54
CA LEU A 186 -16.73 13.35 5.47
C LEU A 186 -18.21 13.66 5.24
N LYS A 187 -18.64 13.85 3.98
CA LYS A 187 -20.02 14.13 3.62
C LYS A 187 -20.95 12.95 3.93
N ILE A 188 -20.51 11.71 3.68
CA ILE A 188 -21.27 10.49 4.02
C ILE A 188 -21.47 10.40 5.54
N ILE A 189 -20.39 10.57 6.32
CA ILE A 189 -20.44 10.50 7.79
C ILE A 189 -21.37 11.59 8.35
N ASN A 190 -21.37 12.77 7.74
CA ASN A 190 -22.22 13.90 8.15
C ASN A 190 -23.66 13.78 7.66
N LYS A 191 -24.02 12.67 6.97
CA LYS A 191 -25.36 12.43 6.41
C LYS A 191 -25.84 13.54 5.48
N ASN A 192 -24.95 14.11 4.68
CA ASN A 192 -25.33 15.12 3.69
C ASN A 192 -26.17 14.49 2.58
N ASN A 193 -26.88 15.34 1.81
CA ASN A 193 -27.70 14.90 0.69
C ASN A 193 -26.90 14.09 -0.32
N PHE A 194 -27.46 13.01 -0.85
CA PHE A 194 -26.83 12.10 -1.79
C PHE A 194 -26.20 12.81 -2.99
N LEU A 195 -26.86 13.81 -3.57
CA LEU A 195 -26.34 14.59 -4.69
C LEU A 195 -25.07 15.38 -4.34
N GLN A 196 -24.96 15.86 -3.09
CA GLN A 196 -23.76 16.56 -2.62
C GLN A 196 -22.57 15.60 -2.42
N VAL A 197 -22.84 14.33 -2.19
CA VAL A 197 -21.82 13.29 -2.09
C VAL A 197 -21.39 12.84 -3.48
N LEU A 198 -22.34 12.64 -4.39
CA LEU A 198 -22.11 12.08 -5.72
C LEU A 198 -21.17 12.94 -6.58
N LYS A 199 -21.14 14.26 -6.38
CA LYS A 199 -20.28 15.18 -7.13
C LYS A 199 -18.78 14.89 -6.98
N TYR A 200 -18.35 14.19 -5.92
CA TYR A 200 -16.95 13.82 -5.67
C TYR A 200 -16.53 12.48 -6.30
N VAL A 201 -17.48 11.72 -6.84
CA VAL A 201 -17.22 10.39 -7.43
C VAL A 201 -16.46 10.44 -8.76
N PRO A 202 -16.77 11.37 -9.71
CA PRO A 202 -16.13 11.36 -11.03
C PRO A 202 -14.59 11.41 -10.99
N PRO A 203 -13.90 12.29 -10.22
CA PRO A 203 -12.45 12.29 -10.16
C PRO A 203 -11.88 10.95 -9.65
N ILE A 204 -12.56 10.28 -8.73
CA ILE A 204 -12.14 9.00 -8.18
C ILE A 204 -12.24 7.90 -9.25
N LEU A 205 -13.34 7.88 -10.02
CA LEU A 205 -13.51 6.92 -11.12
C LEU A 205 -12.48 7.11 -12.22
N ILE A 206 -12.16 8.37 -12.55
CA ILE A 206 -11.10 8.66 -13.53
C ILE A 206 -9.75 8.13 -13.04
N TYR A 207 -9.41 8.31 -11.77
CA TYR A 207 -8.19 7.76 -11.18
C TYR A 207 -8.17 6.23 -11.22
N ILE A 208 -9.28 5.56 -10.94
CA ILE A 208 -9.39 4.10 -11.10
C ILE A 208 -9.12 3.71 -12.56
N GLY A 209 -9.59 4.48 -13.54
CA GLY A 209 -9.23 4.30 -14.95
C GLY A 209 -7.72 4.37 -15.19
N PHE A 210 -7.03 5.37 -14.63
CA PHE A 210 -5.56 5.46 -14.69
C PHE A 210 -4.89 4.20 -14.11
N LEU A 211 -5.37 3.69 -12.97
CA LEU A 211 -4.84 2.47 -12.34
C LEU A 211 -5.02 1.24 -13.22
N ILE A 212 -6.17 1.12 -13.92
CA ILE A 212 -6.42 0.01 -14.84
C ILE A 212 -5.40 0.04 -15.99
N ILE A 213 -5.19 1.21 -16.60
CA ILE A 213 -4.28 1.35 -17.75
C ILE A 213 -2.83 1.13 -17.37
N THR A 214 -2.42 1.52 -16.17
CA THR A 214 -1.07 1.26 -15.67
C THR A 214 -0.84 -0.21 -15.30
N GLY A 215 -1.92 -1.00 -15.17
CA GLY A 215 -1.86 -2.40 -14.71
C GLY A 215 -1.38 -2.52 -13.25
N GLY A 216 -1.30 -1.40 -12.53
CA GLY A 216 -0.83 -1.31 -11.15
C GLY A 216 -1.93 -1.68 -10.16
N ARG A 217 -1.83 -2.84 -9.51
CA ARG A 217 -2.77 -3.22 -8.45
C ARG A 217 -2.53 -2.46 -7.15
N GLY A 218 -1.28 -2.05 -6.89
CA GLY A 218 -0.89 -1.36 -5.65
C GLY A 218 -1.70 -0.11 -5.40
N GLY A 219 -1.81 0.79 -6.37
CA GLY A 219 -2.58 2.03 -6.22
C GLY A 219 -4.08 1.83 -5.96
N LEU A 220 -4.69 0.75 -6.50
CA LEU A 220 -6.08 0.41 -6.16
C LEU A 220 -6.19 0.00 -4.69
N PHE A 221 -5.22 -0.78 -4.20
CA PHE A 221 -5.18 -1.21 -2.81
C PHE A 221 -4.96 -0.05 -1.86
N GLU A 222 -4.04 0.83 -2.19
CA GLU A 222 -3.82 2.05 -1.43
C GLU A 222 -5.09 2.90 -1.34
N LEU A 223 -5.82 3.06 -2.44
CA LEU A 223 -7.09 3.79 -2.47
C LEU A 223 -8.15 3.12 -1.57
N VAL A 224 -8.32 1.80 -1.67
CA VAL A 224 -9.29 1.05 -0.84
C VAL A 224 -8.92 1.11 0.63
N LEU A 225 -7.65 0.91 0.96
CA LEU A 225 -7.15 1.03 2.34
C LEU A 225 -7.32 2.45 2.88
N PHE A 226 -7.06 3.47 2.08
CA PHE A 226 -7.30 4.86 2.45
C PHE A 226 -8.78 5.08 2.78
N PHE A 227 -9.71 4.65 1.91
CA PHE A 227 -11.15 4.73 2.18
C PHE A 227 -11.53 4.06 3.49
N LEU A 228 -11.03 2.86 3.72
CA LEU A 228 -11.31 2.08 4.91
C LEU A 228 -10.82 2.80 6.17
N ILE A 229 -9.53 3.12 6.22
CA ILE A 229 -8.87 3.71 7.40
C ILE A 229 -9.49 5.07 7.73
N ILE A 230 -9.64 5.96 6.74
CA ILE A 230 -10.22 7.29 6.96
C ILE A 230 -11.68 7.21 7.37
N SER A 231 -12.47 6.30 6.77
CA SER A 231 -13.87 6.10 7.17
C SER A 231 -13.98 5.69 8.64
N ILE A 232 -13.13 4.79 9.08
CA ILE A 232 -13.12 4.30 10.45
C ILE A 232 -12.67 5.40 11.42
N LEU A 233 -11.56 6.10 11.13
CA LEU A 233 -11.04 7.17 11.97
C LEU A 233 -12.05 8.30 12.14
N LEU A 234 -12.66 8.77 11.05
CA LEU A 234 -13.65 9.84 11.10
C LEU A 234 -14.93 9.39 11.79
N TYR A 235 -15.36 8.13 11.58
CA TYR A 235 -16.52 7.59 12.26
C TYR A 235 -16.30 7.45 13.77
N GLN A 236 -15.14 6.96 14.20
CA GLN A 236 -14.78 6.87 15.60
C GLN A 236 -14.70 8.26 16.25
N LYS A 237 -14.02 9.22 15.60
CA LYS A 237 -13.93 10.60 16.06
C LYS A 237 -15.32 11.22 16.26
N LYS A 238 -16.24 11.05 15.30
CA LYS A 238 -17.60 11.55 15.39
C LYS A 238 -18.38 10.95 16.56
N ASN A 239 -18.13 9.71 16.91
CA ASN A 239 -18.85 8.99 17.98
C ASN A 239 -18.04 8.93 19.30
N PHE A 240 -17.09 9.86 19.49
CA PHE A 240 -16.31 10.00 20.72
C PHE A 240 -15.66 8.69 21.19
N TYR A 241 -15.17 7.85 20.26
CA TYR A 241 -14.52 6.57 20.55
C TYR A 241 -15.32 5.62 21.48
N SER A 242 -16.65 5.71 21.45
CA SER A 242 -17.52 4.87 22.27
C SER A 242 -17.33 3.38 21.96
N SER A 243 -17.64 2.50 22.94
CA SER A 243 -17.54 1.03 22.77
C SER A 243 -18.38 0.52 21.57
N LYS A 244 -19.54 1.14 21.30
CA LYS A 244 -20.36 0.83 20.12
C LYS A 244 -19.64 1.24 18.82
N SER A 245 -18.88 2.34 18.85
CA SER A 245 -18.09 2.81 17.72
C SER A 245 -16.92 1.85 17.43
N LYS A 246 -16.20 1.39 18.45
CA LYS A 246 -15.13 0.40 18.32
C LYS A 246 -15.64 -0.90 17.68
N LYS A 247 -16.81 -1.41 18.12
CA LYS A 247 -17.42 -2.62 17.55
C LYS A 247 -17.81 -2.48 16.07
N LYS A 248 -18.39 -1.33 15.68
CA LYS A 248 -18.69 -1.04 14.28
C LYS A 248 -17.42 -0.85 13.44
N ALA A 249 -16.39 -0.22 13.99
CA ALA A 249 -15.10 -0.06 13.35
C ALA A 249 -14.46 -1.42 13.03
N PHE A 250 -14.52 -2.37 13.96
CA PHE A 250 -14.07 -3.75 13.72
C PHE A 250 -14.85 -4.42 12.58
N MET A 251 -16.19 -4.28 12.58
CA MET A 251 -17.01 -4.82 11.50
C MET A 251 -16.68 -4.21 10.14
N PHE A 252 -16.44 -2.89 10.07
CA PHE A 252 -16.01 -2.22 8.86
C PHE A 252 -14.63 -2.70 8.40
N LEU A 253 -13.71 -2.94 9.34
CA LEU A 253 -12.39 -3.49 9.04
C LEU A 253 -12.51 -4.89 8.41
N VAL A 254 -13.29 -5.78 9.00
CA VAL A 254 -13.51 -7.14 8.47
C VAL A 254 -14.16 -7.12 7.09
N LEU A 255 -15.22 -6.33 6.92
CA LEU A 255 -15.86 -6.13 5.61
C LEU A 255 -14.91 -5.52 4.58
N GLY A 256 -14.09 -4.56 5.01
CA GLY A 256 -13.07 -3.94 4.16
C GLY A 256 -12.01 -4.93 3.69
N ILE A 257 -11.49 -5.76 4.58
CA ILE A 257 -10.53 -6.83 4.23
C ILE A 257 -11.17 -7.82 3.25
N PHE A 258 -12.42 -8.25 3.50
CA PHE A 258 -13.12 -9.15 2.61
C PHE A 258 -13.31 -8.53 1.21
N SER A 259 -13.79 -7.29 1.16
CA SER A 259 -13.95 -6.54 -0.09
C SER A 259 -12.62 -6.36 -0.83
N PHE A 260 -11.55 -6.11 -0.08
CA PHE A 260 -10.20 -6.03 -0.60
C PHE A 260 -9.76 -7.33 -1.29
N ILE A 261 -9.96 -8.48 -0.66
CA ILE A 261 -9.62 -9.79 -1.24
C ILE A 261 -10.41 -10.02 -2.54
N VAL A 262 -11.72 -9.73 -2.53
CA VAL A 262 -12.58 -9.88 -3.72
C VAL A 262 -12.10 -8.97 -4.85
N LEU A 263 -11.86 -7.70 -4.58
CA LEU A 263 -11.34 -6.74 -5.57
C LEU A 263 -9.96 -7.16 -6.10
N PHE A 264 -9.08 -7.67 -5.22
CA PHE A 264 -7.77 -8.19 -5.61
C PHE A 264 -7.90 -9.33 -6.63
N MET A 265 -8.83 -10.24 -6.41
CA MET A 265 -9.08 -11.35 -7.32
C MET A 265 -9.65 -10.87 -8.66
N ILE A 266 -10.68 -10.00 -8.64
CA ILE A 266 -11.30 -9.42 -9.85
C ILE A 266 -10.24 -8.69 -10.69
N PHE A 267 -9.46 -7.83 -10.07
CA PHE A 267 -8.40 -7.09 -10.75
C PHE A 267 -7.30 -8.01 -11.28
N GLY A 268 -7.07 -9.13 -10.59
CA GLY A 268 -6.20 -10.19 -11.03
C GLY A 268 -6.63 -10.83 -12.35
N PHE A 269 -7.93 -11.07 -12.50
CA PHE A 269 -8.52 -11.58 -13.75
C PHE A 269 -8.40 -10.55 -14.87
N ILE A 270 -8.80 -9.29 -14.63
CA ILE A 270 -8.74 -8.20 -15.62
C ILE A 270 -7.31 -8.01 -16.16
N THR A 271 -6.32 -8.01 -15.27
CA THR A 271 -4.91 -7.80 -15.66
C THR A 271 -4.21 -9.08 -16.14
N GLY A 272 -4.90 -10.21 -16.22
CA GLY A 272 -4.38 -11.48 -16.70
C GLY A 272 -3.30 -12.14 -15.80
N LYS A 273 -3.13 -11.65 -14.57
CA LYS A 273 -2.15 -12.20 -13.62
C LYS A 273 -2.61 -13.51 -12.97
N VAL A 274 -3.91 -13.77 -12.92
CA VAL A 274 -4.49 -14.96 -12.28
C VAL A 274 -4.48 -16.17 -13.23
N SER A 275 -4.48 -15.95 -14.54
CA SER A 275 -4.53 -17.03 -15.54
C SER A 275 -3.17 -17.71 -15.80
N VAL A 276 -2.07 -17.15 -15.31
CA VAL A 276 -0.73 -17.69 -15.56
C VAL A 276 -0.42 -18.79 -14.54
N GLY A 277 -0.61 -20.03 -14.96
CA GLY A 277 -0.08 -21.22 -14.26
C GLY A 277 -1.01 -21.92 -13.27
N GLY A 278 -2.33 -21.69 -13.29
CA GLY A 278 -3.28 -22.50 -12.46
C GLY A 278 -3.08 -22.40 -10.95
N ARG A 279 -2.45 -21.33 -10.46
CA ARG A 279 -2.18 -21.14 -9.02
C ARG A 279 -3.48 -20.90 -8.25
N SER A 280 -3.62 -21.53 -7.09
CA SER A 280 -4.76 -21.28 -6.21
C SER A 280 -4.78 -19.82 -5.73
N PRO A 281 -5.97 -19.25 -5.44
CA PRO A 281 -6.11 -17.90 -4.86
C PRO A 281 -5.27 -17.69 -3.61
N PHE A 282 -5.17 -18.71 -2.78
CA PHE A 282 -4.34 -18.70 -1.57
C PHE A 282 -2.85 -18.49 -1.87
N LEU A 283 -2.30 -19.21 -2.86
CA LEU A 283 -0.90 -19.06 -3.26
C LEU A 283 -0.63 -17.66 -3.84
N ILE A 284 -1.61 -17.05 -4.52
CA ILE A 284 -1.47 -15.67 -5.00
C ILE A 284 -1.42 -14.70 -3.81
N LEU A 285 -2.30 -14.87 -2.82
CA LEU A 285 -2.30 -14.05 -1.62
C LEU A 285 -0.99 -14.21 -0.82
N ALA A 286 -0.52 -15.45 -0.66
CA ALA A 286 0.73 -15.75 0.02
C ALA A 286 1.96 -15.18 -0.72
N HIS A 287 1.93 -15.17 -2.05
CA HIS A 287 2.97 -14.53 -2.86
C HIS A 287 3.10 -13.03 -2.52
N TYR A 288 1.99 -12.32 -2.50
CA TYR A 288 2.01 -10.87 -2.26
C TYR A 288 2.16 -10.51 -0.78
N GLY A 289 1.60 -11.31 0.12
CA GLY A 289 1.60 -11.02 1.55
C GLY A 289 2.75 -11.65 2.34
N GLY A 290 3.32 -12.77 1.88
CA GLY A 290 4.28 -13.54 2.66
C GLY A 290 5.71 -13.53 2.13
N LEU A 291 5.91 -13.48 0.80
CA LEU A 291 7.24 -13.68 0.21
C LEU A 291 8.24 -12.56 0.45
N SER A 292 7.83 -11.40 0.90
CA SER A 292 8.75 -10.33 1.28
C SER A 292 9.64 -10.71 2.47
N MET A 293 9.13 -11.54 3.39
CA MET A 293 9.87 -11.98 4.57
C MET A 293 11.10 -12.82 4.21
N PRO A 294 10.99 -13.93 3.45
CA PRO A 294 12.17 -14.65 2.99
C PRO A 294 13.04 -13.84 2.02
N ALA A 295 12.45 -12.94 1.21
CA ALA A 295 13.23 -12.05 0.36
C ALA A 295 14.12 -11.10 1.19
N PHE A 296 13.65 -10.66 2.35
CA PHE A 296 14.44 -9.85 3.28
C PHE A 296 15.66 -10.64 3.83
N THR A 297 15.49 -11.93 4.14
CA THR A 297 16.61 -12.80 4.51
C THR A 297 17.67 -12.84 3.41
N MET A 298 17.27 -13.17 2.18
CA MET A 298 18.21 -13.24 1.06
C MET A 298 18.87 -11.88 0.76
N PHE A 299 18.14 -10.80 1.01
CA PHE A 299 18.71 -9.47 0.91
C PHE A 299 19.81 -9.25 1.96
N LEU A 300 19.57 -9.58 3.23
CA LEU A 300 20.55 -9.46 4.30
C LEU A 300 21.78 -10.35 4.06
N ASP A 301 21.56 -11.58 3.62
CA ASP A 301 22.65 -12.54 3.35
C ASP A 301 23.52 -12.11 2.16
N ASN A 302 22.97 -11.37 1.19
CA ASN A 302 23.64 -10.89 -0.01
C ASN A 302 24.06 -9.42 0.05
N ILE A 303 23.83 -8.71 1.17
CA ILE A 303 24.38 -7.36 1.34
C ILE A 303 25.90 -7.47 1.40
N GLN A 304 26.53 -7.42 0.23
CA GLN A 304 27.91 -6.96 0.14
C GLN A 304 27.87 -5.47 0.48
N VAL A 305 28.53 -5.11 1.58
CA VAL A 305 28.58 -3.73 2.08
C VAL A 305 29.50 -2.90 1.14
N GLU A 306 29.08 -2.76 -0.12
CA GLU A 306 29.61 -1.72 -1.01
C GLU A 306 28.98 -0.34 -0.72
N ASN A 307 28.21 -0.24 0.34
CA ASN A 307 27.45 0.97 0.62
C ASN A 307 28.30 2.00 1.35
N GLN A 308 28.87 2.85 0.56
CA GLN A 308 29.62 4.03 0.97
C GLN A 308 28.79 5.08 1.73
N TYR A 309 27.45 4.91 1.85
CA TYR A 309 26.57 5.93 2.41
C TYR A 309 25.52 5.32 3.35
N ILE A 310 25.56 5.78 4.60
CA ILE A 310 24.63 5.35 5.66
C ILE A 310 23.20 5.74 5.27
N GLY A 311 22.29 4.77 5.31
CA GLY A 311 20.86 4.99 5.08
C GLY A 311 20.48 5.30 3.63
N ALA A 312 21.33 5.07 2.63
CA ALA A 312 21.06 5.39 1.24
C ALA A 312 19.74 4.77 0.73
N THR A 313 19.45 3.53 1.11
CA THR A 313 18.23 2.82 0.75
C THR A 313 16.99 3.40 1.45
N THR A 314 17.10 3.68 2.73
CA THR A 314 16.01 4.24 3.56
C THR A 314 15.72 5.71 3.22
N LEU A 315 16.78 6.48 2.96
CA LEU A 315 16.69 7.92 2.67
C LEU A 315 16.74 8.22 1.16
N LYS A 316 16.45 7.24 0.33
CA LYS A 316 16.50 7.34 -1.14
C LYS A 316 15.82 8.59 -1.69
N GLY A 317 14.64 8.95 -1.16
CA GLY A 317 13.92 10.15 -1.58
C GLY A 317 14.73 11.42 -1.34
N ILE A 318 15.46 11.51 -0.24
CA ILE A 318 16.35 12.63 0.08
C ILE A 318 17.53 12.65 -0.90
N TYR A 319 18.19 11.51 -1.13
CA TYR A 319 19.30 11.40 -2.08
C TYR A 319 18.89 11.80 -3.49
N ASN A 320 17.73 11.36 -3.96
CA ASN A 320 17.21 11.71 -5.29
C ASN A 320 16.90 13.22 -5.40
N ASN A 321 16.32 13.83 -4.35
CA ASN A 321 16.04 15.25 -4.34
C ASN A 321 17.33 16.10 -4.30
N LEU A 322 18.31 15.69 -3.51
CA LEU A 322 19.61 16.36 -3.47
C LEU A 322 20.33 16.24 -4.83
N ASN A 323 20.28 15.08 -5.48
CA ASN A 323 20.81 14.92 -6.84
C ASN A 323 20.09 15.81 -7.86
N ALA A 324 18.78 16.00 -7.74
CA ALA A 324 18.03 16.92 -8.57
C ALA A 324 18.42 18.40 -8.35
N LEU A 325 18.93 18.72 -7.16
CA LEU A 325 19.47 20.04 -6.81
C LEU A 325 20.96 20.22 -7.21
N GLY A 326 21.57 19.21 -7.85
CA GLY A 326 22.94 19.27 -8.37
C GLY A 326 24.02 18.68 -7.44
N PHE A 327 23.64 18.02 -6.34
CA PHE A 327 24.59 17.26 -5.53
C PHE A 327 24.91 15.93 -6.23
N ASN A 328 26.19 15.65 -6.47
CA ASN A 328 26.64 14.37 -7.07
C ASN A 328 26.69 13.24 -6.03
N LEU A 329 25.54 12.85 -5.51
CA LEU A 329 25.39 11.71 -4.62
C LEU A 329 25.21 10.42 -5.42
N PRO A 330 25.59 9.26 -4.88
CA PRO A 330 25.41 7.99 -5.58
C PRO A 330 23.93 7.74 -5.89
N LYS A 331 23.67 7.24 -7.10
CA LYS A 331 22.32 6.86 -7.52
C LYS A 331 21.90 5.61 -6.78
N VAL A 332 20.94 5.75 -5.89
CA VAL A 332 20.33 4.60 -5.19
C VAL A 332 19.34 3.91 -6.14
N PRO A 333 19.45 2.58 -6.36
CA PRO A 333 18.54 1.84 -7.23
C PRO A 333 17.08 2.05 -6.85
N GLY A 334 16.21 2.10 -7.85
CA GLY A 334 14.77 2.32 -7.66
C GLY A 334 14.11 1.23 -6.83
N PHE A 335 14.57 0.01 -7.05
CA PHE A 335 14.06 -1.20 -6.40
C PHE A 335 15.25 -2.05 -5.95
N LEU A 336 15.06 -2.78 -4.86
CA LEU A 336 15.99 -3.83 -4.48
C LEU A 336 15.93 -4.95 -5.55
N PRO A 337 17.03 -5.70 -5.73
CA PRO A 337 17.06 -6.77 -6.71
C PRO A 337 15.96 -7.80 -6.45
N PHE A 338 15.39 -8.33 -7.53
CA PHE A 338 14.45 -9.44 -7.44
C PHE A 338 15.17 -10.70 -6.98
N VAL A 339 14.54 -11.42 -6.08
CA VAL A 339 15.00 -12.69 -5.55
C VAL A 339 14.12 -13.80 -6.09
N SER A 340 14.72 -14.91 -6.52
CA SER A 340 14.02 -16.06 -7.09
C SER A 340 13.93 -17.19 -6.06
N PHE A 341 12.73 -17.65 -5.80
CA PHE A 341 12.43 -18.90 -5.10
C PHE A 341 11.97 -19.95 -6.10
N THR A 342 11.69 -21.16 -5.66
CA THR A 342 11.27 -22.27 -6.55
C THR A 342 10.08 -21.86 -7.43
N GLY A 343 10.35 -21.46 -8.67
CA GLY A 343 9.35 -21.09 -9.67
C GLY A 343 8.63 -19.75 -9.44
N ILE A 344 9.15 -18.89 -8.57
CA ILE A 344 8.56 -17.57 -8.27
C ILE A 344 9.65 -16.54 -7.98
N THR A 345 9.41 -15.30 -8.40
CA THR A 345 10.29 -14.17 -8.14
C THR A 345 9.57 -13.10 -7.33
N THR A 346 10.27 -12.49 -6.40
CA THR A 346 9.76 -11.36 -5.60
C THR A 346 10.89 -10.43 -5.20
N ASN A 347 10.56 -9.31 -4.56
CA ASN A 347 11.53 -8.46 -3.89
C ASN A 347 10.99 -8.01 -2.52
N VAL A 348 11.84 -7.37 -1.73
CA VAL A 348 11.47 -6.92 -0.37
C VAL A 348 10.33 -5.90 -0.37
N TYR A 349 10.16 -5.16 -1.46
CA TYR A 349 9.11 -4.12 -1.57
C TYR A 349 7.73 -4.63 -1.93
N THR A 350 7.56 -5.88 -2.30
CA THR A 350 6.25 -6.40 -2.74
C THR A 350 5.27 -6.62 -1.60
N ALA A 351 5.69 -6.42 -0.35
CA ALA A 351 4.84 -6.62 0.82
C ALA A 351 4.99 -5.56 1.92
N MET A 352 5.69 -4.46 1.68
CA MET A 352 5.76 -3.33 2.60
C MET A 352 4.90 -2.17 2.15
#